data_21733777ae922cafeb89495e6450d352
#
_entry.id   21733777ae922cafeb89495e6450d352
#
_cell.length_a   1.000
_cell.length_b   1.000
_cell.length_c   1.000
_cell.angle_alpha   90.00
_cell.angle_beta   90.00
_cell.angle_gamma   90.00
#
_symmetry.space_group_name_H-M   'P 1'
#
loop_
_entity.id
_entity.type
_entity.pdbx_description
1 polymer ?
#
loop_
_entity_poly.entity_id
_entity_poly.type
_entity_poly.pdbx_seq_one_letter_code
_entity_poly.pdbx_strand_id
1 'polypeptide(L)'
;ALLVLANLSNAWAQDPQFSQFYAAPLYLNPAFAGSTGQARVGMNYRNQWPSLEANFTTMSVYGDYFIEDKKSGVGLLISRDVEGLAGLRSLQIGAQYSYELEINKNLGFRPGFQVAMFQRDINFGNLTFGDQFDATTGNLISPQTAETFNTGFNKFFVDLSAGGIFFTRTAWL
;
A
#
# COMPACT_ATOMS: atom_id res chain seq x y z
N ALA A 1 -20.21 0.75 31.77
CA ALA A 1 -19.34 -0.33 31.29
C ALA A 1 -19.68 -0.58 29.82
N LEU A 2 -18.87 0.00 28.92
CA LEU A 2 -19.03 -0.16 27.47
C LEU A 2 -18.18 -1.35 27.04
N LEU A 3 -18.80 -2.52 26.94
CA LEU A 3 -18.18 -3.69 26.35
C LEU A 3 -18.34 -3.57 24.83
N VAL A 4 -17.36 -2.97 24.17
CA VAL A 4 -17.24 -3.07 22.72
C VAL A 4 -16.73 -4.47 22.41
N LEU A 5 -17.64 -5.35 22.06
CA LEU A 5 -17.32 -6.62 21.43
C LEU A 5 -16.76 -6.32 20.05
N ALA A 6 -15.44 -6.20 19.98
CA ALA A 6 -14.73 -6.24 18.71
C ALA A 6 -14.98 -7.63 18.11
N ASN A 7 -15.89 -7.71 17.14
CA ASN A 7 -15.93 -8.84 16.23
C ASN A 7 -14.62 -8.85 15.46
N LEU A 8 -13.66 -9.65 15.93
CA LEU A 8 -12.47 -10.02 15.19
C LEU A 8 -12.88 -10.95 14.05
N SER A 9 -13.53 -10.40 13.03
CA SER A 9 -13.62 -11.07 11.75
C SER A 9 -12.16 -11.20 11.26
N ASN A 10 -11.74 -12.43 10.94
CA ASN A 10 -10.44 -12.70 10.35
C ASN A 10 -10.33 -11.96 9.01
N ALA A 11 -9.82 -10.74 9.03
CA ALA A 11 -9.49 -10.02 7.83
C ALA A 11 -8.11 -10.51 7.37
N TRP A 12 -8.08 -11.36 6.37
CA TRP A 12 -6.88 -11.81 5.69
C TRP A 12 -6.56 -10.76 4.64
N ALA A 13 -5.83 -9.74 5.02
CA ALA A 13 -5.30 -8.75 4.09
C ALA A 13 -3.80 -8.94 4.01
N GLN A 14 -3.28 -9.12 2.80
CA GLN A 14 -1.85 -9.08 2.52
C GLN A 14 -1.58 -7.82 1.72
N ASP A 15 -0.92 -6.85 2.35
CA ASP A 15 -0.43 -5.66 1.70
C ASP A 15 1.04 -5.86 1.30
N PRO A 16 1.48 -5.31 0.15
CA PRO A 16 2.87 -5.38 -0.26
C PRO A 16 3.76 -4.68 0.78
N GLN A 17 4.85 -5.34 1.19
CA GLN A 17 5.77 -4.79 2.17
C GLN A 17 7.10 -4.43 1.52
N PHE A 18 7.62 -3.24 1.82
CA PHE A 18 8.98 -2.85 1.46
C PHE A 18 9.99 -3.49 2.41
N SER A 19 11.10 -4.00 1.87
CA SER A 19 12.20 -4.55 2.66
C SER A 19 12.81 -3.50 3.60
N GLN A 20 12.82 -2.23 3.16
CA GLN A 20 13.23 -1.06 3.94
C GLN A 20 12.00 -0.20 4.24
N PHE A 21 11.16 -0.66 5.15
CA PHE A 21 9.90 0.02 5.49
C PHE A 21 10.09 1.46 5.97
N TYR A 22 11.21 1.76 6.62
CA TYR A 22 11.57 3.11 7.10
C TYR A 22 11.84 4.10 5.95
N ALA A 23 12.17 3.61 4.76
CA ALA A 23 12.36 4.46 3.58
C ALA A 23 11.04 4.87 2.90
N ALA A 24 9.91 4.29 3.33
CA ALA A 24 8.57 4.60 2.84
C ALA A 24 7.66 5.10 3.99
N PRO A 25 7.99 6.22 4.65
CA PRO A 25 7.31 6.64 5.87
C PRO A 25 5.82 6.87 5.69
N LEU A 26 5.38 7.45 4.59
CA LEU A 26 3.95 7.69 4.32
C LEU A 26 3.19 6.39 4.03
N TYR A 27 3.87 5.36 3.53
CA TYR A 27 3.28 4.03 3.37
C TYR A 27 3.10 3.33 4.72
N LEU A 28 4.03 3.57 5.65
CA LEU A 28 4.02 2.94 6.97
C LEU A 28 2.93 3.51 7.89
N ASN A 29 2.79 4.85 7.94
CA ASN A 29 1.85 5.49 8.85
C ASN A 29 1.53 6.92 8.38
N PRO A 30 0.25 7.29 8.25
CA PRO A 30 -0.15 8.63 7.82
C PRO A 30 0.31 9.76 8.76
N ALA A 31 0.62 9.45 10.03
CA ALA A 31 1.17 10.41 10.97
C ALA A 31 2.58 10.91 10.61
N PHE A 32 3.27 10.26 9.67
CA PHE A 32 4.55 10.75 9.15
C PHE A 32 4.42 11.88 8.12
N ALA A 33 3.22 12.22 7.67
CA ALA A 33 3.02 13.36 6.78
C ALA A 33 3.54 14.64 7.47
N GLY A 34 4.42 15.38 6.79
CA GLY A 34 5.05 16.58 7.34
C GLY A 34 6.01 16.35 8.52
N SER A 35 6.39 15.11 8.83
CA SER A 35 7.24 14.79 9.99
C SER A 35 8.64 15.41 9.94
N THR A 36 9.10 15.79 8.75
CA THR A 36 10.41 16.43 8.55
C THR A 36 10.41 17.93 8.82
N GLY A 37 9.25 18.53 9.01
CA GLY A 37 9.11 20.00 9.14
C GLY A 37 9.31 20.76 7.83
N GLN A 38 9.55 20.06 6.72
CA GLN A 38 9.84 20.63 5.40
C GLN A 38 9.10 19.85 4.32
N ALA A 39 9.22 20.31 3.06
CA ALA A 39 8.78 19.54 1.92
C ALA A 39 9.69 18.32 1.72
N ARG A 40 9.10 17.16 1.52
CA ARG A 40 9.79 15.92 1.19
C ARG A 40 9.14 15.24 0.01
N VAL A 41 9.95 14.67 -0.88
CA VAL A 41 9.52 13.80 -1.97
C VAL A 41 10.39 12.56 -1.93
N GLY A 42 9.79 11.40 -2.13
CA GLY A 42 10.52 10.14 -2.15
C GLY A 42 9.91 9.14 -3.13
N MET A 43 10.73 8.18 -3.52
CA MET A 43 10.35 7.09 -4.39
C MET A 43 10.96 5.81 -3.87
N ASN A 44 10.18 4.74 -3.88
CA ASN A 44 10.64 3.40 -3.53
C ASN A 44 10.31 2.44 -4.67
N TYR A 45 11.25 1.56 -4.98
CA TYR A 45 11.09 0.51 -5.95
C TYR A 45 11.58 -0.81 -5.36
N ARG A 46 10.77 -1.85 -5.46
CA ARG A 46 11.10 -3.20 -5.04
C ARG A 46 10.79 -4.16 -6.17
N ASN A 47 11.76 -4.99 -6.50
CA ASN A 47 11.57 -6.11 -7.41
C ASN A 47 12.01 -7.39 -6.68
N GLN A 48 11.07 -8.33 -6.55
CA GLN A 48 11.30 -9.60 -5.88
C GLN A 48 11.24 -10.73 -6.91
N TRP A 49 12.25 -11.61 -6.85
CA TRP A 49 12.44 -12.73 -7.76
C TRP A 49 12.50 -12.35 -9.25
N PRO A 50 13.42 -11.45 -9.63
CA PRO A 50 13.47 -10.90 -11.00
C PRO A 50 13.76 -11.96 -12.07
N SER A 51 14.29 -13.12 -11.67
CA SER A 51 14.60 -14.24 -12.59
C SER A 51 13.40 -15.16 -12.86
N LEU A 52 12.28 -14.94 -12.16
CA LEU A 52 11.05 -15.71 -12.38
C LEU A 52 10.10 -14.94 -13.28
N GLU A 53 9.38 -15.64 -14.15
CA GLU A 53 8.30 -15.05 -14.95
C GLU A 53 7.20 -14.44 -14.07
N ALA A 54 7.00 -15.00 -12.87
CA ALA A 54 6.08 -14.54 -11.83
C ALA A 54 6.76 -13.59 -10.85
N ASN A 55 7.40 -12.54 -11.31
CA ASN A 55 8.05 -11.57 -10.43
C ASN A 55 7.02 -10.68 -9.71
N PHE A 56 7.45 -10.11 -8.57
CA PHE A 56 6.65 -9.16 -7.78
C PHE A 56 7.33 -7.80 -7.85
N THR A 57 6.61 -6.81 -8.34
CA THR A 57 7.15 -5.46 -8.51
C THR A 57 6.27 -4.46 -7.79
N THR A 58 6.83 -3.77 -6.80
CA THR A 58 6.17 -2.72 -6.05
C THR A 58 6.89 -1.40 -6.27
N MET A 59 6.18 -0.37 -6.64
CA MET A 59 6.69 0.99 -6.81
C MET A 59 5.81 1.95 -6.03
N SER A 60 6.40 2.87 -5.26
CA SER A 60 5.68 3.96 -4.63
C SER A 60 6.40 5.28 -4.82
N VAL A 61 5.61 6.33 -4.99
CA VAL A 61 6.04 7.72 -5.01
C VAL A 61 5.22 8.46 -3.98
N TYR A 62 5.87 9.28 -3.17
CA TYR A 62 5.19 10.07 -2.16
C TYR A 62 5.76 11.47 -2.07
N GLY A 63 4.95 12.39 -1.61
CA GLY A 63 5.36 13.73 -1.27
C GLY A 63 4.57 14.24 -0.08
N ASP A 64 5.22 14.96 0.81
CA ASP A 64 4.59 15.58 1.96
C ASP A 64 5.16 16.96 2.26
N TYR A 65 4.36 17.75 2.92
CA TYR A 65 4.68 19.11 3.30
C TYR A 65 4.15 19.43 4.71
N PHE A 66 4.95 20.13 5.49
CA PHE A 66 4.54 20.63 6.82
C PHE A 66 4.15 22.09 6.74
N ILE A 67 2.97 22.43 7.24
CA ILE A 67 2.43 23.78 7.31
C ILE A 67 2.66 24.29 8.74
N GLU A 68 3.70 25.09 8.93
CA GLU A 68 4.13 25.56 10.27
C GLU A 68 3.04 26.31 11.00
N ASP A 69 2.38 27.28 10.35
CA ASP A 69 1.33 28.12 10.95
C ASP A 69 0.16 27.30 11.52
N LYS A 70 -0.10 26.13 10.93
CA LYS A 70 -1.20 25.26 11.33
C LYS A 70 -0.76 24.01 12.09
N LYS A 71 0.55 23.85 12.31
CA LYS A 71 1.14 22.63 12.91
C LYS A 71 0.61 21.34 12.24
N SER A 72 0.42 21.38 10.93
CA SER A 72 -0.25 20.33 10.17
C SER A 72 0.65 19.81 9.06
N GLY A 73 0.64 18.50 8.86
CA GLY A 73 1.28 17.85 7.73
C GLY A 73 0.24 17.39 6.71
N VAL A 74 0.54 17.59 5.43
CA VAL A 74 -0.24 17.04 4.32
C VAL A 74 0.65 16.16 3.47
N GLY A 75 0.13 15.05 2.97
CA GLY A 75 0.88 14.10 2.17
C GLY A 75 0.05 13.47 1.07
N LEU A 76 0.73 13.07 0.00
CA LEU A 76 0.18 12.29 -1.09
C LEU A 76 1.06 11.07 -1.30
N LEU A 77 0.43 9.90 -1.44
CA LEU A 77 1.07 8.62 -1.72
C LEU A 77 0.43 8.02 -2.96
N ILE A 78 1.25 7.60 -3.91
CA ILE A 78 0.84 6.80 -5.06
C ILE A 78 1.67 5.53 -5.01
N SER A 79 1.02 4.37 -4.97
CA SER A 79 1.69 3.07 -4.97
C SER A 79 1.08 2.16 -6.02
N ARG A 80 1.93 1.46 -6.75
CA ARG A 80 1.56 0.44 -7.71
C ARG A 80 2.27 -0.85 -7.38
N ASP A 81 1.48 -1.92 -7.32
CA ASP A 81 1.96 -3.27 -7.10
C ASP A 81 1.52 -4.19 -8.21
N VAL A 82 2.39 -5.11 -8.64
CA VAL A 82 2.12 -6.12 -9.65
C VAL A 82 2.63 -7.45 -9.14
N GLU A 83 1.73 -8.43 -9.04
CA GLU A 83 2.02 -9.71 -8.40
C GLU A 83 1.78 -10.88 -9.35
N GLY A 84 2.80 -11.73 -9.49
CA GLY A 84 2.71 -13.07 -10.08
C GLY A 84 2.40 -13.12 -11.58
N LEU A 85 2.21 -14.35 -12.07
CA LEU A 85 1.90 -14.64 -13.50
C LEU A 85 0.57 -14.04 -13.94
N ALA A 86 -0.45 -14.07 -13.10
CA ALA A 86 -1.77 -13.48 -13.38
C ALA A 86 -1.70 -11.96 -13.51
N GLY A 87 -0.56 -11.34 -13.10
CA GLY A 87 -0.38 -9.91 -13.12
C GLY A 87 -1.48 -9.21 -12.34
N LEU A 88 -1.77 -9.70 -11.12
CA LEU A 88 -2.64 -8.95 -10.20
C LEU A 88 -2.02 -7.58 -10.01
N ARG A 89 -2.73 -6.55 -10.41
CA ARG A 89 -2.29 -5.17 -10.32
C ARG A 89 -3.10 -4.46 -9.27
N SER A 90 -2.41 -3.78 -8.39
CA SER A 90 -3.01 -2.89 -7.40
C SER A 90 -2.46 -1.49 -7.58
N LEU A 91 -3.33 -0.50 -7.71
CA LEU A 91 -2.99 0.92 -7.71
C LEU A 91 -3.65 1.54 -6.50
N GLN A 92 -2.85 2.24 -5.70
CA GLN A 92 -3.30 3.01 -4.55
C GLN A 92 -2.97 4.48 -4.74
N ILE A 93 -3.92 5.35 -4.49
CA ILE A 93 -3.72 6.80 -4.41
C ILE A 93 -4.28 7.24 -3.06
N GLY A 94 -3.42 7.71 -2.15
CA GLY A 94 -3.77 8.09 -0.79
C GLY A 94 -3.43 9.54 -0.49
N ALA A 95 -4.39 10.28 0.05
CA ALA A 95 -4.17 11.59 0.64
C ALA A 95 -4.07 11.45 2.16
N GLN A 96 -3.08 12.11 2.75
CA GLN A 96 -2.77 12.01 4.18
C GLN A 96 -2.78 13.37 4.83
N TYR A 97 -3.24 13.40 6.06
CA TYR A 97 -3.24 14.57 6.92
C TYR A 97 -2.75 14.18 8.32
N SER A 98 -1.90 15.00 8.88
CA SER A 98 -1.45 14.85 10.26
C SER A 98 -1.53 16.19 11.01
N TYR A 99 -1.63 16.11 12.31
CA TYR A 99 -1.64 17.29 13.16
C TYR A 99 -0.69 17.12 14.35
N GLU A 100 0.13 18.13 14.63
CA GLU A 100 1.10 18.07 15.71
C GLU A 100 0.51 18.65 17.01
N LEU A 101 0.36 17.76 18.00
CA LEU A 101 -0.07 18.09 19.35
C LEU A 101 1.14 18.15 20.29
N GLU A 102 1.36 19.28 20.93
CA GLU A 102 2.37 19.42 21.99
C GLU A 102 1.75 19.02 23.32
N ILE A 103 2.20 17.91 23.91
CA ILE A 103 1.77 17.46 25.23
C ILE A 103 2.57 18.18 26.29
N ASN A 104 3.88 18.25 26.11
CA ASN A 104 4.84 18.93 26.98
C ASN A 104 5.94 19.57 26.13
N LYS A 105 6.83 20.37 26.77
CA LYS A 105 8.00 20.97 26.09
C LYS A 105 8.87 19.94 25.37
N ASN A 106 8.92 18.71 25.86
CA ASN A 106 9.77 17.64 25.35
C ASN A 106 9.00 16.52 24.64
N LEU A 107 7.68 16.41 24.81
CA LEU A 107 6.86 15.32 24.29
C LEU A 107 5.77 15.86 23.38
N GLY A 108 5.72 15.35 22.16
CA GLY A 108 4.67 15.60 21.20
C GLY A 108 3.97 14.30 20.78
N PHE A 109 2.73 14.45 20.33
CA PHE A 109 1.95 13.39 19.71
C PHE A 109 1.44 13.89 18.36
N ARG A 110 1.55 13.06 17.32
CA ARG A 110 1.07 13.40 15.99
C ARG A 110 0.08 12.33 15.53
N PRO A 111 -1.24 12.57 15.66
CA PRO A 111 -2.24 11.78 14.98
C PRO A 111 -2.17 12.02 13.48
N GLY A 112 -2.44 10.99 12.70
CA GLY A 112 -2.52 11.04 11.25
C GLY A 112 -3.72 10.26 10.74
N PHE A 113 -4.25 10.71 9.61
CA PHE A 113 -5.38 10.12 8.93
C PHE A 113 -5.10 10.03 7.43
N GLN A 114 -5.55 8.95 6.80
CA GLN A 114 -5.43 8.74 5.37
C GLN A 114 -6.79 8.35 4.78
N VAL A 115 -7.07 8.90 3.62
CA VAL A 115 -8.09 8.42 2.71
C VAL A 115 -7.38 7.92 1.46
N ALA A 116 -7.58 6.66 1.11
CA ALA A 116 -6.97 6.06 -0.07
C ALA A 116 -8.02 5.46 -1.00
N MET A 117 -7.80 5.59 -2.29
CA MET A 117 -8.54 4.92 -3.34
C MET A 117 -7.67 3.81 -3.91
N PHE A 118 -8.25 2.61 -3.98
CA PHE A 118 -7.62 1.43 -4.55
C PHE A 118 -8.34 1.01 -5.83
N GLN A 119 -7.54 0.64 -6.81
CA GLN A 119 -7.99 -0.07 -8.00
C GLN A 119 -7.23 -1.38 -8.07
N ARG A 120 -7.94 -2.51 -8.19
CA ARG A 120 -7.35 -3.83 -8.40
C ARG A 120 -7.87 -4.45 -9.66
N ASP A 121 -6.97 -4.95 -10.50
CA ASP A 121 -7.29 -5.67 -11.73
C ASP A 121 -6.44 -6.94 -11.87
N ILE A 122 -6.99 -7.95 -12.56
CA ILE A 122 -6.32 -9.20 -12.87
C ILE A 122 -6.44 -9.45 -14.37
N ASN A 123 -5.32 -9.80 -15.00
CA ASN A 123 -5.32 -10.22 -16.40
C ASN A 123 -5.27 -11.75 -16.51
N PHE A 124 -6.43 -12.36 -16.66
CA PHE A 124 -6.53 -13.81 -16.84
C PHE A 124 -5.96 -14.31 -18.18
N GLY A 125 -5.78 -13.44 -19.18
CA GLY A 125 -5.26 -13.81 -20.48
C GLY A 125 -3.80 -14.29 -20.48
N ASN A 126 -3.06 -14.03 -19.41
CA ASN A 126 -1.68 -14.49 -19.25
C ASN A 126 -1.58 -15.83 -18.52
N LEU A 127 -2.71 -16.42 -18.11
CA LEU A 127 -2.75 -17.71 -17.42
C LEU A 127 -3.01 -18.83 -18.39
N THR A 128 -2.40 -19.97 -18.12
CA THR A 128 -2.70 -21.26 -18.75
C THR A 128 -3.44 -22.13 -17.75
N PHE A 129 -4.49 -22.81 -18.23
CA PHE A 129 -5.39 -23.60 -17.40
C PHE A 129 -5.24 -25.08 -17.73
N GLY A 130 -5.64 -25.94 -16.81
CA GLY A 130 -5.47 -27.39 -16.94
C GLY A 130 -6.16 -28.02 -18.16
N ASP A 131 -7.25 -27.43 -18.63
CA ASP A 131 -7.98 -27.86 -19.84
C ASP A 131 -7.23 -27.62 -21.15
N GLN A 132 -6.19 -26.79 -21.11
CA GLN A 132 -5.32 -26.52 -22.25
C GLN A 132 -4.19 -27.53 -22.39
N PHE A 133 -4.00 -28.41 -21.41
CA PHE A 133 -2.95 -29.42 -21.42
C PHE A 133 -3.53 -30.83 -21.62
N ASP A 134 -2.80 -31.66 -22.39
CA ASP A 134 -3.09 -33.09 -22.47
C ASP A 134 -2.75 -33.78 -21.15
N ALA A 135 -3.75 -34.43 -20.56
CA ALA A 135 -3.60 -35.10 -19.26
C ALA A 135 -2.56 -36.25 -19.26
N THR A 136 -2.23 -36.79 -20.45
CA THR A 136 -1.33 -37.93 -20.60
C THR A 136 0.09 -37.49 -20.90
N THR A 137 0.26 -36.47 -21.74
CA THR A 137 1.58 -36.02 -22.24
C THR A 137 2.05 -34.73 -21.56
N GLY A 138 1.14 -33.98 -20.90
CA GLY A 138 1.44 -32.69 -20.31
C GLY A 138 1.71 -31.56 -21.34
N ASN A 139 1.50 -31.85 -22.63
CA ASN A 139 1.72 -30.86 -23.66
C ASN A 139 0.53 -29.92 -23.84
N LEU A 140 0.80 -28.67 -24.24
CA LEU A 140 -0.24 -27.69 -24.56
C LEU A 140 -0.95 -28.13 -25.84
N ILE A 141 -2.25 -28.43 -25.76
CA ILE A 141 -3.10 -28.90 -26.90
C ILE A 141 -4.00 -27.80 -27.42
N SER A 142 -4.32 -26.80 -26.65
CA SER A 142 -5.16 -25.68 -27.08
C SER A 142 -4.64 -24.34 -26.51
N PRO A 143 -4.51 -23.31 -27.36
CA PRO A 143 -4.21 -21.97 -26.87
C PRO A 143 -5.41 -21.27 -26.20
N GLN A 144 -6.61 -21.87 -26.34
CA GLN A 144 -7.85 -21.31 -25.77
C GLN A 144 -8.37 -22.24 -24.67
N THR A 145 -8.75 -21.65 -23.55
CA THR A 145 -9.41 -22.36 -22.44
C THR A 145 -10.93 -22.36 -22.63
N ALA A 146 -11.58 -23.42 -22.20
CA ALA A 146 -13.03 -23.50 -22.10
C ALA A 146 -13.58 -22.76 -20.86
N GLU A 147 -12.70 -22.36 -19.94
CA GLU A 147 -13.07 -21.60 -18.76
C GLU A 147 -13.55 -20.20 -19.13
N THR A 148 -14.73 -19.84 -18.68
CA THR A 148 -15.31 -18.52 -18.90
C THR A 148 -14.92 -17.58 -17.77
N PHE A 149 -13.87 -16.80 -17.96
CA PHE A 149 -13.51 -15.74 -17.03
C PHE A 149 -14.22 -14.44 -17.43
N ASN A 150 -14.72 -13.76 -16.44
CA ASN A 150 -15.21 -12.40 -16.63
C ASN A 150 -14.00 -11.52 -16.95
N THR A 151 -13.74 -11.27 -18.25
CA THR A 151 -12.62 -10.49 -18.76
C THR A 151 -12.72 -9.03 -18.32
N GLY A 152 -12.40 -8.75 -17.08
CA GLY A 152 -12.50 -7.38 -16.56
C GLY A 152 -12.74 -7.34 -15.05
N PHE A 153 -12.02 -8.14 -14.31
CA PHE A 153 -12.04 -8.00 -12.86
C PHE A 153 -11.31 -6.73 -12.46
N ASN A 154 -12.02 -5.62 -12.53
CA ASN A 154 -11.55 -4.32 -12.08
C ASN A 154 -12.42 -3.89 -10.91
N LYS A 155 -11.83 -3.78 -9.72
CA LYS A 155 -12.52 -3.33 -8.51
C LYS A 155 -11.93 -2.05 -8.00
N PHE A 156 -12.82 -1.10 -7.69
CA PHE A 156 -12.50 0.13 -6.98
C PHE A 156 -13.06 0.06 -5.57
N PHE A 157 -12.28 0.50 -4.61
CA PHE A 157 -12.73 0.68 -3.24
C PHE A 157 -11.97 1.82 -2.56
N VAL A 158 -12.58 2.38 -1.54
CA VAL A 158 -11.99 3.42 -0.69
C VAL A 158 -11.61 2.79 0.63
N ASP A 159 -10.42 3.11 1.11
CA ASP A 159 -9.90 2.72 2.40
C ASP A 159 -9.63 3.93 3.28
N LEU A 160 -9.88 3.79 4.57
CA LEU A 160 -9.65 4.80 5.59
C LEU A 160 -8.69 4.23 6.61
N SER A 161 -7.59 4.90 6.84
CA SER A 161 -6.64 4.49 7.85
C SER A 161 -6.27 5.64 8.78
N ALA A 162 -5.95 5.30 10.02
CA ALA A 162 -5.53 6.24 11.04
C ALA A 162 -4.29 5.70 11.76
N GLY A 163 -3.44 6.61 12.20
CA GLY A 163 -2.23 6.26 12.93
C GLY A 163 -1.80 7.36 13.88
N GLY A 164 -0.78 7.10 14.65
CA GLY A 164 -0.23 8.09 15.55
C GLY A 164 1.24 7.83 15.85
N ILE A 165 1.97 8.90 16.15
CA ILE A 165 3.38 8.86 16.52
C ILE A 165 3.59 9.70 17.77
N PHE A 166 4.25 9.14 18.77
CA PHE A 166 4.83 9.89 19.87
C PHE A 166 6.28 10.22 19.53
N PHE A 167 6.67 11.46 19.75
CA PHE A 167 8.04 11.90 19.52
C PHE A 167 8.53 12.81 20.64
N THR A 168 9.83 12.78 20.90
CA THR A 168 10.47 13.65 21.88
C THR A 168 11.33 14.68 21.15
N ARG A 169 11.23 15.94 21.59
CA ARG A 169 12.11 17.02 21.17
C ARG A 169 13.34 17.05 22.08
N THR A 170 14.21 16.07 21.92
CA THR A 170 15.49 16.11 22.62
C THR A 170 16.43 16.96 21.80
N ALA A 171 16.77 18.14 22.29
CA ALA A 171 17.86 18.92 21.74
C ALA A 171 19.16 18.14 21.98
N TRP A 172 19.81 17.73 20.92
CA TRP A 172 21.21 17.28 21.00
C TRP A 172 22.06 18.54 21.21
N LEU A 173 22.66 18.64 22.39
CA LEU A 173 23.72 19.61 22.68
C LEU A 173 25.05 19.09 22.12
#